data_1345cde143f48cbae45adb238abb17ca
#
_entry.id   1345cde143f48cbae45adb238abb17ca
#
_cell.length_a   1.000
_cell.length_b   1.000
_cell.length_c   1.000
_cell.angle_alpha   90.00
_cell.angle_beta   90.00
_cell.angle_gamma   90.00
#
_symmetry.space_group_name_H-M   'P 1'
#
loop_
_entity.id
_entity.type
_entity.pdbx_description
1 polymer ?
#
loop_
_entity_poly.entity_id
_entity_poly.type
_entity_poly.pdbx_seq_one_letter_code
_entity_poly.pdbx_strand_id
1 'polypeptide(L)'
;MLKRVFGFGCLVLLTLGIVPARAQEGGQPAIYTYVAEWAVPREQWRDYVKASADEKVAMDKLVADGTLIGYGDFSILLHQEGRPTHGSWFTATSRAGLLNALDAIYKLPQVTFPVMAASKHWDFLTVSRMYGMKSGKLQGGYLGGGNFKVKPGSMDAFFDISKKHVVPILEKLKSEGVVTLYSVETEDFHSEAPGTVTFVYVTADSAGIDKVGDAINAEFESHPELETTFRATVEPQGHSDFLARVGNMVNK
;
A
#
# COMPACT_ATOMS: atom_id res chain seq x y z
N MET A 1 47.16 3.06 -59.89
CA MET A 1 45.71 3.24 -59.78
C MET A 1 45.32 2.84 -58.39
N LEU A 2 45.10 3.82 -57.54
CA LEU A 2 44.83 3.60 -56.12
C LEU A 2 43.34 3.82 -55.88
N LYS A 3 42.55 2.78 -55.56
CA LYS A 3 41.13 2.89 -55.21
C LYS A 3 41.01 3.15 -53.70
N ARG A 4 40.56 4.35 -53.33
CA ARG A 4 40.17 4.71 -51.95
C ARG A 4 38.78 4.15 -51.70
N VAL A 5 38.65 3.32 -50.63
CA VAL A 5 37.37 2.87 -50.07
C VAL A 5 37.05 3.79 -48.89
N PHE A 6 35.99 4.58 -49.03
CA PHE A 6 35.42 5.38 -47.96
C PHE A 6 34.47 4.48 -47.13
N GLY A 7 34.87 4.17 -45.91
CA GLY A 7 33.97 3.53 -44.93
C GLY A 7 33.08 4.58 -44.26
N PHE A 8 31.77 4.50 -44.48
CA PHE A 8 30.77 5.27 -43.77
C PHE A 8 30.51 4.57 -42.41
N GLY A 9 31.07 5.11 -41.33
CA GLY A 9 30.74 4.70 -39.98
C GLY A 9 29.39 5.30 -39.58
N CYS A 10 28.35 4.48 -39.46
CA CYS A 10 27.06 4.88 -38.95
C CYS A 10 27.13 4.95 -37.42
N LEU A 11 27.25 6.16 -36.89
CA LEU A 11 27.20 6.42 -35.43
C LEU A 11 25.74 6.36 -34.99
N VAL A 12 25.29 5.24 -34.46
CA VAL A 12 23.96 5.11 -33.81
C VAL A 12 24.04 5.78 -32.43
N LEU A 13 23.58 7.01 -32.36
CA LEU A 13 23.30 7.69 -31.08
C LEU A 13 22.08 7.01 -30.41
N LEU A 14 22.35 6.10 -29.49
CA LEU A 14 21.35 5.63 -28.51
C LEU A 14 21.01 6.80 -27.59
N THR A 15 19.97 7.57 -27.90
CA THR A 15 19.32 8.45 -26.96
C THR A 15 18.60 7.57 -25.96
N LEU A 16 19.22 7.32 -24.82
CA LEU A 16 18.54 6.83 -23.62
C LEU A 16 17.46 7.87 -23.26
N GLY A 17 16.25 7.63 -23.73
CA GLY A 17 15.08 8.38 -23.30
C GLY A 17 14.94 8.21 -21.79
N ILE A 18 15.31 9.24 -21.04
CA ILE A 18 14.93 9.39 -19.64
C ILE A 18 13.41 9.51 -19.69
N VAL A 19 12.70 8.40 -19.42
CA VAL A 19 11.26 8.43 -19.16
C VAL A 19 11.12 9.26 -17.89
N PRO A 20 10.52 10.46 -17.93
CA PRO A 20 10.31 11.23 -16.73
C PRO A 20 9.45 10.37 -15.79
N ALA A 21 9.93 10.15 -14.56
CA ALA A 21 9.10 9.60 -13.50
C ALA A 21 7.80 10.42 -13.51
N ARG A 22 6.66 9.76 -13.78
CA ARG A 22 5.36 10.42 -13.76
C ARG A 22 5.23 11.10 -12.42
N ALA A 23 5.17 12.43 -12.42
CA ALA A 23 4.86 13.20 -11.22
C ALA A 23 3.52 12.68 -10.69
N GLN A 24 3.50 12.35 -9.41
CA GLN A 24 2.30 11.90 -8.72
C GLN A 24 1.25 13.01 -8.80
N GLU A 25 0.01 12.67 -9.02
CA GLU A 25 -1.10 13.63 -9.03
C GLU A 25 -1.19 14.29 -7.64
N GLY A 26 -0.86 15.58 -7.57
CA GLY A 26 -0.90 16.36 -6.33
C GLY A 26 0.44 16.95 -5.87
N GLY A 27 1.55 16.70 -6.57
CA GLY A 27 2.85 17.30 -6.24
C GLY A 27 3.59 16.67 -5.04
N GLN A 28 3.02 15.63 -4.42
CA GLN A 28 3.70 14.86 -3.37
C GLN A 28 4.70 13.87 -3.98
N PRO A 29 5.84 13.59 -3.31
CA PRO A 29 6.75 12.54 -3.75
C PRO A 29 6.04 11.17 -3.78
N ALA A 30 6.40 10.32 -4.76
CA ALA A 30 5.90 8.94 -4.77
C ALA A 30 6.43 8.19 -3.53
N ILE A 31 5.56 7.42 -2.90
CA ILE A 31 5.94 6.44 -1.88
C ILE A 31 5.55 5.05 -2.34
N TYR A 32 6.36 4.09 -1.98
CA TYR A 32 6.23 2.69 -2.34
C TYR A 32 6.02 1.88 -1.07
N THR A 33 5.10 0.93 -1.10
CA THR A 33 4.79 0.08 0.04
C THR A 33 4.93 -1.38 -0.38
N TYR A 34 5.63 -2.15 0.42
CA TYR A 34 5.61 -3.60 0.36
C TYR A 34 4.64 -4.10 1.41
N VAL A 35 3.72 -4.97 1.01
CA VAL A 35 2.75 -5.61 1.88
C VAL A 35 2.99 -7.12 1.81
N ALA A 36 3.20 -7.74 2.97
CA ALA A 36 3.26 -9.19 3.12
C ALA A 36 2.03 -9.66 3.87
N GLU A 37 1.31 -10.61 3.31
CA GLU A 37 0.12 -11.21 3.90
C GLU A 37 0.30 -12.71 4.12
N TRP A 38 -0.20 -13.22 5.24
CA TRP A 38 0.00 -14.59 5.69
C TRP A 38 -1.31 -15.24 6.14
N ALA A 39 -1.65 -16.39 5.58
CA ALA A 39 -2.67 -17.28 6.13
C ALA A 39 -2.01 -18.19 7.17
N VAL A 40 -1.91 -17.69 8.39
CA VAL A 40 -1.30 -18.41 9.51
C VAL A 40 -2.28 -19.42 10.09
N PRO A 41 -1.91 -20.71 10.29
CA PRO A 41 -2.74 -21.66 10.99
C PRO A 41 -3.12 -21.17 12.39
N ARG A 42 -4.39 -21.33 12.77
CA ARG A 42 -4.94 -20.70 13.98
C ARG A 42 -4.21 -21.11 15.25
N GLU A 43 -3.78 -22.33 15.36
CA GLU A 43 -3.00 -22.85 16.48
C GLU A 43 -1.61 -22.23 16.59
N GLN A 44 -1.09 -21.62 15.50
CA GLN A 44 0.25 -21.01 15.43
C GLN A 44 0.23 -19.47 15.53
N TRP A 45 -0.92 -18.83 15.77
CA TRP A 45 -1.00 -17.35 15.82
C TRP A 45 -0.06 -16.74 16.86
N ARG A 46 0.10 -17.41 18.02
CA ARG A 46 1.04 -16.94 19.06
C ARG A 46 2.49 -17.03 18.63
N ASP A 47 2.82 -18.04 17.84
CA ASP A 47 4.17 -18.24 17.33
C ASP A 47 4.50 -17.24 16.22
N TYR A 48 3.50 -16.89 15.38
CA TYR A 48 3.64 -15.81 14.41
C TYR A 48 3.93 -14.46 15.10
N VAL A 49 3.18 -14.10 16.15
CA VAL A 49 3.43 -12.87 16.91
C VAL A 49 4.83 -12.83 17.52
N LYS A 50 5.36 -13.97 17.97
CA LYS A 50 6.76 -14.04 18.45
C LYS A 50 7.77 -13.90 17.31
N ALA A 51 7.50 -14.52 16.16
CA ALA A 51 8.36 -14.44 14.98
C ALA A 51 8.49 -12.98 14.48
N SER A 52 7.40 -12.22 14.50
CA SER A 52 7.39 -10.82 14.06
C SER A 52 8.11 -9.84 15.02
N ALA A 53 8.45 -10.27 16.22
CA ALA A 53 9.12 -9.38 17.19
C ALA A 53 10.54 -8.98 16.74
N ASP A 54 11.32 -9.90 16.16
CA ASP A 54 12.66 -9.63 15.66
C ASP A 54 12.62 -8.76 14.40
N GLU A 55 11.63 -8.95 13.56
CA GLU A 55 11.37 -8.11 12.38
C GLU A 55 11.15 -6.66 12.79
N LYS A 56 10.35 -6.41 13.83
CA LYS A 56 10.11 -5.07 14.37
C LYS A 56 11.41 -4.34 14.75
N VAL A 57 12.36 -5.04 15.39
CA VAL A 57 13.66 -4.45 15.76
C VAL A 57 14.46 -4.04 14.52
N ALA A 58 14.41 -4.85 13.45
CA ALA A 58 15.06 -4.52 12.19
C ALA A 58 14.38 -3.33 11.51
N MET A 59 13.04 -3.29 11.50
CA MET A 59 12.26 -2.19 10.93
C MET A 59 12.52 -0.87 11.66
N ASP A 60 12.58 -0.87 12.99
CA ASP A 60 12.93 0.33 13.77
C ASP A 60 14.29 0.93 13.34
N LYS A 61 15.29 0.07 13.05
CA LYS A 61 16.60 0.52 12.54
C LYS A 61 16.49 1.12 11.14
N LEU A 62 15.76 0.46 10.23
CA LEU A 62 15.58 0.92 8.85
C LEU A 62 14.80 2.24 8.79
N VAL A 63 13.89 2.48 9.73
CA VAL A 63 13.23 3.78 9.87
C VAL A 63 14.22 4.81 10.45
N ALA A 64 14.99 4.46 11.45
CA ALA A 64 15.97 5.37 12.08
C ALA A 64 17.02 5.87 11.08
N ASP A 65 17.57 5.00 10.23
CA ASP A 65 18.57 5.34 9.22
C ASP A 65 18.00 5.97 7.94
N GLY A 66 16.66 5.99 7.80
CA GLY A 66 15.97 6.62 6.66
C GLY A 66 15.78 5.74 5.44
N THR A 67 16.12 4.45 5.51
CA THR A 67 15.80 3.46 4.45
C THR A 67 14.30 3.32 4.29
N LEU A 68 13.56 3.29 5.41
CA LEU A 68 12.10 3.30 5.45
C LEU A 68 11.56 4.61 6.02
N ILE A 69 10.36 4.99 5.62
CA ILE A 69 9.59 6.11 6.18
C ILE A 69 8.48 5.63 7.11
N GLY A 70 8.16 4.33 7.11
CA GLY A 70 7.18 3.76 8.00
C GLY A 70 7.07 2.26 7.83
N TYR A 71 6.44 1.62 8.81
CA TYR A 71 6.05 0.21 8.78
C TYR A 71 4.90 -0.04 9.74
N GLY A 72 4.23 -1.18 9.60
CA GLY A 72 3.26 -1.66 10.56
C GLY A 72 2.94 -3.14 10.38
N ASP A 73 2.23 -3.68 11.36
CA ASP A 73 1.71 -5.04 11.34
C ASP A 73 0.21 -5.05 11.66
N PHE A 74 -0.49 -6.06 11.16
CA PHE A 74 -1.93 -6.18 11.37
C PHE A 74 -2.39 -7.64 11.47
N SER A 75 -3.54 -7.81 12.12
CA SER A 75 -4.30 -9.07 12.12
C SER A 75 -5.70 -8.81 11.59
N ILE A 76 -6.11 -9.58 10.59
CA ILE A 76 -7.44 -9.49 9.97
C ILE A 76 -8.51 -9.87 11.00
N LEU A 77 -9.60 -9.13 11.04
CA LEU A 77 -10.73 -9.39 11.94
C LEU A 77 -11.85 -10.20 11.25
N LEU A 78 -12.02 -9.98 9.95
CA LEU A 78 -13.03 -10.67 9.14
C LEU A 78 -12.40 -11.86 8.43
N HIS A 79 -12.28 -12.99 9.14
CA HIS A 79 -11.62 -14.18 8.63
C HIS A 79 -12.46 -14.89 7.57
N GLN A 80 -11.80 -15.29 6.49
CA GLN A 80 -12.35 -16.13 5.43
C GLN A 80 -11.39 -17.31 5.18
N GLU A 81 -11.94 -18.48 4.84
CA GLU A 81 -11.14 -19.67 4.57
C GLU A 81 -10.19 -19.42 3.38
N GLY A 82 -8.93 -19.80 3.55
CA GLY A 82 -7.90 -19.66 2.52
C GLY A 82 -7.41 -18.23 2.26
N ARG A 83 -7.89 -17.25 3.02
CA ARG A 83 -7.46 -15.86 2.94
C ARG A 83 -6.43 -15.50 4.03
N PRO A 84 -5.70 -14.39 3.88
CA PRO A 84 -4.78 -13.91 4.89
C PRO A 84 -5.45 -13.72 6.25
N THR A 85 -4.69 -13.94 7.32
CA THR A 85 -5.09 -13.73 8.71
C THR A 85 -4.23 -12.67 9.40
N HIS A 86 -3.00 -12.50 8.93
CA HIS A 86 -2.03 -11.54 9.43
C HIS A 86 -1.28 -10.91 8.27
N GLY A 87 -0.66 -9.79 8.50
CA GLY A 87 0.22 -9.15 7.55
C GLY A 87 1.09 -8.07 8.17
N SER A 88 2.01 -7.59 7.37
CA SER A 88 2.83 -6.43 7.67
C SER A 88 3.00 -5.58 6.42
N TRP A 89 3.34 -4.32 6.61
CA TRP A 89 3.73 -3.45 5.52
C TRP A 89 4.93 -2.61 5.91
N PHE A 90 5.70 -2.20 4.94
CA PHE A 90 6.71 -1.17 5.11
C PHE A 90 6.81 -0.27 3.88
N THR A 91 7.12 1.00 4.13
CA THR A 91 7.01 2.07 3.14
C THR A 91 8.34 2.80 3.00
N ALA A 92 8.73 3.08 1.77
CA ALA A 92 9.94 3.83 1.43
C ALA A 92 9.65 4.88 0.34
N THR A 93 10.55 5.84 0.18
CA THR A 93 10.50 6.84 -0.89
C THR A 93 11.03 6.33 -2.23
N SER A 94 11.50 5.08 -2.27
CA SER A 94 12.01 4.46 -3.49
C SER A 94 11.88 2.93 -3.45
N ARG A 95 11.79 2.31 -4.63
CA ARG A 95 11.86 0.84 -4.77
C ARG A 95 13.15 0.26 -4.22
N ALA A 96 14.27 0.96 -4.41
CA ALA A 96 15.56 0.53 -3.86
C ALA A 96 15.53 0.48 -2.33
N GLY A 97 14.87 1.44 -1.67
CA GLY A 97 14.65 1.41 -0.21
C GLY A 97 13.88 0.17 0.23
N LEU A 98 12.79 -0.19 -0.48
CA LEU A 98 12.02 -1.42 -0.18
C LEU A 98 12.87 -2.68 -0.37
N LEU A 99 13.61 -2.79 -1.48
CA LEU A 99 14.45 -3.96 -1.76
C LEU A 99 15.57 -4.11 -0.73
N ASN A 100 16.20 -3.01 -0.33
CA ASN A 100 17.20 -3.04 0.75
C ASN A 100 16.58 -3.49 2.10
N ALA A 101 15.36 -3.09 2.38
CA ALA A 101 14.64 -3.54 3.57
C ALA A 101 14.33 -5.05 3.50
N LEU A 102 13.87 -5.54 2.36
CA LEU A 102 13.65 -6.98 2.13
C LEU A 102 14.94 -7.79 2.32
N ASP A 103 16.05 -7.32 1.76
CA ASP A 103 17.36 -7.97 1.93
C ASP A 103 17.79 -8.02 3.40
N ALA A 104 17.42 -7.02 4.19
CA ALA A 104 17.68 -7.03 5.63
C ALA A 104 16.78 -8.03 6.37
N ILE A 105 15.48 -8.08 6.02
CA ILE A 105 14.50 -9.00 6.61
C ILE A 105 14.88 -10.46 6.31
N TYR A 106 15.23 -10.78 5.08
CA TYR A 106 15.59 -12.16 4.69
C TYR A 106 16.86 -12.70 5.38
N LYS A 107 17.65 -11.84 6.00
CA LYS A 107 18.79 -12.25 6.84
C LYS A 107 18.39 -12.57 8.28
N LEU A 108 17.16 -12.30 8.67
CA LEU A 108 16.69 -12.52 10.03
C LEU A 108 16.32 -14.00 10.26
N PRO A 109 16.56 -14.55 11.46
CA PRO A 109 16.31 -15.96 11.77
C PRO A 109 14.84 -16.38 11.60
N GLN A 110 13.88 -15.48 11.87
CA GLN A 110 12.44 -15.80 11.82
C GLN A 110 11.96 -16.25 10.45
N VAL A 111 12.63 -15.89 9.37
CA VAL A 111 12.29 -16.33 8.00
C VAL A 111 12.27 -17.87 7.91
N THR A 112 13.04 -18.56 8.75
CA THR A 112 13.12 -20.03 8.79
C THR A 112 12.24 -20.67 9.86
N PHE A 113 11.45 -19.86 10.61
CA PHE A 113 10.60 -20.43 11.67
C PHE A 113 9.50 -21.32 11.10
N PRO A 114 9.14 -22.42 11.78
CA PRO A 114 8.13 -23.35 11.30
C PRO A 114 6.79 -22.73 10.97
N VAL A 115 6.37 -21.70 11.72
CA VAL A 115 5.13 -20.98 11.46
C VAL A 115 5.14 -20.29 10.11
N MET A 116 6.27 -19.71 9.69
CA MET A 116 6.40 -19.08 8.39
C MET A 116 6.33 -20.10 7.26
N ALA A 117 7.01 -21.24 7.42
CA ALA A 117 6.97 -22.33 6.45
C ALA A 117 5.60 -23.03 6.34
N ALA A 118 4.80 -23.01 7.42
CA ALA A 118 3.44 -23.56 7.45
C ALA A 118 2.37 -22.63 6.89
N SER A 119 2.67 -21.35 6.76
CA SER A 119 1.72 -20.32 6.31
C SER A 119 1.75 -20.16 4.78
N LYS A 120 0.57 -19.96 4.17
CA LYS A 120 0.53 -19.43 2.80
C LYS A 120 0.89 -17.95 2.84
N HIS A 121 1.52 -17.47 1.78
CA HIS A 121 2.09 -16.14 1.75
C HIS A 121 1.78 -15.43 0.42
N TRP A 122 1.47 -14.16 0.50
CA TRP A 122 1.26 -13.26 -0.64
C TRP A 122 2.02 -11.97 -0.41
N ASP A 123 2.68 -11.47 -1.47
CA ASP A 123 3.42 -10.23 -1.47
C ASP A 123 2.88 -9.28 -2.52
N PHE A 124 2.79 -8.01 -2.13
CA PHE A 124 2.39 -6.93 -3.03
C PHE A 124 3.38 -5.78 -2.92
N LEU A 125 3.75 -5.22 -4.06
CA LEU A 125 4.49 -3.98 -4.12
C LEU A 125 3.58 -2.92 -4.76
N THR A 126 3.23 -1.91 -3.96
CA THR A 126 2.31 -0.85 -4.37
C THR A 126 3.00 0.50 -4.48
N VAL A 127 2.38 1.40 -5.22
CA VAL A 127 2.72 2.81 -5.25
C VAL A 127 1.51 3.64 -4.85
N SER A 128 1.69 4.51 -3.86
CA SER A 128 0.62 5.39 -3.40
C SER A 128 0.41 6.52 -4.40
N ARG A 129 -0.83 6.71 -4.83
CA ARG A 129 -1.26 7.79 -5.72
C ARG A 129 -1.64 9.03 -4.94
N MET A 130 -2.28 8.82 -3.80
CA MET A 130 -2.65 9.86 -2.83
C MET A 130 -2.45 9.26 -1.45
N TYR A 131 -1.85 10.01 -0.54
CA TYR A 131 -1.62 9.53 0.82
C TYR A 131 -1.50 10.67 1.82
N GLY A 132 -1.72 10.35 3.07
CA GLY A 132 -1.42 11.20 4.20
C GLY A 132 -1.06 10.36 5.41
N MET A 133 -0.03 10.77 6.15
CA MET A 133 0.38 10.08 7.37
C MET A 133 0.75 11.09 8.46
N LYS A 134 0.53 10.70 9.70
CA LYS A 134 1.04 11.42 10.89
C LYS A 134 2.32 10.74 11.34
N SER A 135 3.36 11.52 11.59
CA SER A 135 4.58 11.01 12.22
C SER A 135 4.31 10.55 13.64
N GLY A 136 4.95 9.47 14.04
CA GLY A 136 4.83 8.92 15.39
C GLY A 136 4.68 7.40 15.42
N LYS A 137 4.37 6.90 16.60
CA LYS A 137 4.13 5.48 16.85
C LYS A 137 2.68 5.28 17.29
N LEU A 138 2.05 4.22 16.78
CA LEU A 138 0.74 3.77 17.18
C LEU A 138 0.86 2.31 17.66
N GLN A 139 0.29 2.01 18.82
CA GLN A 139 0.06 0.65 19.30
C GLN A 139 -1.44 0.41 19.37
N GLY A 140 -1.89 -0.64 18.72
CA GLY A 140 -3.31 -0.87 18.53
C GLY A 140 -3.91 -0.02 17.42
N GLY A 141 -5.22 0.17 17.42
CA GLY A 141 -5.93 0.85 16.35
C GLY A 141 -6.50 -0.11 15.31
N TYR A 142 -7.03 0.42 14.24
CA TYR A 142 -7.72 -0.35 13.22
C TYR A 142 -7.30 0.10 11.83
N LEU A 143 -7.08 -0.88 10.98
CA LEU A 143 -6.86 -0.73 9.55
C LEU A 143 -8.16 -1.10 8.83
N GLY A 144 -8.76 -0.15 8.16
CA GLY A 144 -9.91 -0.36 7.28
C GLY A 144 -9.54 -0.03 5.84
N GLY A 145 -10.28 -0.59 4.90
CA GLY A 145 -10.10 -0.28 3.49
C GLY A 145 -10.83 -1.23 2.57
N GLY A 146 -10.57 -1.06 1.28
CA GLY A 146 -11.16 -1.89 0.24
C GLY A 146 -10.29 -1.96 -1.01
N ASN A 147 -10.45 -3.06 -1.71
CA ASN A 147 -9.89 -3.27 -3.04
C ASN A 147 -10.98 -3.02 -4.08
N PHE A 148 -10.65 -2.27 -5.11
CA PHE A 148 -11.54 -1.92 -6.21
C PHE A 148 -10.92 -2.36 -7.53
N LYS A 149 -11.63 -3.19 -8.29
CA LYS A 149 -11.26 -3.52 -9.65
C LYS A 149 -11.80 -2.43 -10.57
N VAL A 150 -10.93 -1.54 -11.02
CA VAL A 150 -11.29 -0.42 -11.90
C VAL A 150 -11.38 -0.92 -13.33
N LYS A 151 -12.46 -0.53 -14.04
CA LYS A 151 -12.67 -0.88 -15.44
C LYS A 151 -11.56 -0.31 -16.34
N PRO A 152 -11.17 -1.02 -17.41
CA PRO A 152 -10.21 -0.49 -18.38
C PRO A 152 -10.63 0.90 -18.89
N GLY A 153 -9.69 1.85 -18.86
CA GLY A 153 -9.90 3.24 -19.27
C GLY A 153 -10.59 4.15 -18.25
N SER A 154 -10.97 3.64 -17.07
CA SER A 154 -11.65 4.44 -16.02
C SER A 154 -10.74 4.85 -14.86
N MET A 155 -9.44 4.56 -14.92
CA MET A 155 -8.50 4.82 -13.83
C MET A 155 -8.42 6.31 -13.46
N ASP A 156 -8.32 7.18 -14.45
CA ASP A 156 -8.24 8.62 -14.22
C ASP A 156 -9.54 9.15 -13.56
N ALA A 157 -10.71 8.70 -14.05
CA ALA A 157 -12.00 9.06 -13.45
C ALA A 157 -12.12 8.56 -11.99
N PHE A 158 -11.63 7.36 -11.69
CA PHE A 158 -11.60 6.83 -10.32
C PHE A 158 -10.72 7.70 -9.40
N PHE A 159 -9.55 8.11 -9.87
CA PHE A 159 -8.66 8.98 -9.09
C PHE A 159 -9.22 10.40 -8.94
N ASP A 160 -9.87 10.95 -9.95
CA ASP A 160 -10.52 12.26 -9.87
C ASP A 160 -11.63 12.26 -8.80
N ILE A 161 -12.46 11.21 -8.75
CA ILE A 161 -13.47 11.02 -7.70
C ILE A 161 -12.79 10.91 -6.33
N SER A 162 -11.77 10.07 -6.19
CA SER A 162 -11.04 9.88 -4.93
C SER A 162 -10.43 11.20 -4.45
N LYS A 163 -9.78 11.95 -5.33
CA LYS A 163 -9.13 13.22 -5.03
C LYS A 163 -10.13 14.30 -4.63
N LYS A 164 -11.28 14.36 -5.28
CA LYS A 164 -12.27 15.41 -5.07
C LYS A 164 -13.16 15.15 -3.86
N HIS A 165 -13.54 13.90 -3.60
CA HIS A 165 -14.58 13.55 -2.64
C HIS A 165 -14.06 12.77 -1.43
N VAL A 166 -13.05 11.89 -1.59
CA VAL A 166 -12.59 11.01 -0.50
C VAL A 166 -11.39 11.60 0.24
N VAL A 167 -10.37 12.04 -0.49
CA VAL A 167 -9.13 12.57 0.11
C VAL A 167 -9.37 13.77 1.03
N PRO A 168 -10.23 14.77 0.70
CA PRO A 168 -10.49 15.89 1.61
C PRO A 168 -11.11 15.46 2.94
N ILE A 169 -11.96 14.44 2.94
CA ILE A 169 -12.55 13.87 4.16
C ILE A 169 -11.45 13.28 5.03
N LEU A 170 -10.57 12.47 4.43
CA LEU A 170 -9.48 11.83 5.17
C LEU A 170 -8.45 12.83 5.69
N GLU A 171 -8.13 13.86 4.93
CA GLU A 171 -7.27 14.95 5.37
C GLU A 171 -7.88 15.68 6.58
N LYS A 172 -9.18 15.97 6.55
CA LYS A 172 -9.89 16.55 7.68
C LYS A 172 -9.81 15.62 8.91
N LEU A 173 -10.20 14.36 8.77
CA LEU A 173 -10.16 13.38 9.86
C LEU A 173 -8.74 13.14 10.37
N LYS A 174 -7.73 13.21 9.52
CA LYS A 174 -6.32 13.17 9.90
C LYS A 174 -5.93 14.40 10.73
N SER A 175 -6.36 15.60 10.35
CA SER A 175 -6.11 16.82 11.11
C SER A 175 -6.75 16.79 12.49
N GLU A 176 -7.92 16.15 12.61
CA GLU A 176 -8.65 15.94 13.87
C GLU A 176 -8.05 14.79 14.73
N GLY A 177 -7.11 14.02 14.20
CA GLY A 177 -6.46 12.93 14.90
C GLY A 177 -7.24 11.61 14.89
N VAL A 178 -8.32 11.52 14.13
CA VAL A 178 -9.11 10.31 13.92
C VAL A 178 -8.36 9.32 13.03
N VAL A 179 -7.86 9.80 11.89
CA VAL A 179 -7.04 9.04 10.95
C VAL A 179 -5.56 9.33 11.21
N THR A 180 -4.74 8.29 11.25
CA THR A 180 -3.28 8.40 11.42
C THR A 180 -2.53 8.18 10.12
N LEU A 181 -3.11 7.39 9.22
CA LEU A 181 -2.59 7.11 7.88
C LEU A 181 -3.77 6.88 6.94
N TYR A 182 -3.66 7.33 5.71
CA TYR A 182 -4.46 6.83 4.59
C TYR A 182 -3.61 6.75 3.33
N SER A 183 -3.98 5.86 2.42
CA SER A 183 -3.38 5.75 1.09
C SER A 183 -4.39 5.22 0.07
N VAL A 184 -4.28 5.73 -1.15
CA VAL A 184 -4.93 5.20 -2.35
C VAL A 184 -3.81 4.67 -3.24
N GLU A 185 -3.76 3.38 -3.47
CA GLU A 185 -2.61 2.68 -4.03
C GLU A 185 -2.96 1.89 -5.28
N THR A 186 -1.98 1.75 -6.15
CA THR A 186 -2.01 0.77 -7.25
C THR A 186 -0.83 -0.16 -7.11
N GLU A 187 -0.93 -1.37 -7.63
CA GLU A 187 0.26 -2.20 -7.76
C GLU A 187 1.31 -1.51 -8.63
N ASP A 188 2.55 -1.53 -8.17
CA ASP A 188 3.72 -1.07 -8.90
C ASP A 188 4.30 -2.17 -9.78
N PHE A 189 4.34 -3.41 -9.24
CA PHE A 189 4.56 -4.64 -9.96
C PHE A 189 3.29 -5.48 -9.88
N HIS A 190 2.71 -5.79 -11.03
CA HIS A 190 1.45 -6.54 -11.09
C HIS A 190 1.69 -8.02 -10.75
N SER A 191 1.34 -8.41 -9.54
CA SER A 191 1.27 -9.80 -9.09
C SER A 191 -0.09 -10.42 -9.43
N GLU A 192 -1.10 -9.58 -9.67
CA GLU A 192 -2.45 -9.95 -10.10
C GLU A 192 -2.82 -9.23 -11.42
N ALA A 193 -4.05 -9.45 -11.88
CA ALA A 193 -4.56 -8.78 -13.07
C ALA A 193 -4.59 -7.25 -12.89
N PRO A 194 -4.06 -6.46 -13.84
CA PRO A 194 -4.00 -5.01 -13.74
C PRO A 194 -5.36 -4.36 -13.48
N GLY A 195 -5.35 -3.17 -12.87
CA GLY A 195 -6.55 -2.36 -12.62
C GLY A 195 -7.08 -2.43 -11.18
N THR A 196 -6.38 -3.08 -10.26
CA THR A 196 -6.73 -3.04 -8.83
C THR A 196 -6.22 -1.72 -8.22
N VAL A 197 -7.13 -1.04 -7.51
CA VAL A 197 -6.81 0.09 -6.64
C VAL A 197 -7.15 -0.33 -5.22
N THR A 198 -6.20 -0.17 -4.32
CA THR A 198 -6.38 -0.43 -2.90
C THR A 198 -6.53 0.90 -2.17
N PHE A 199 -7.58 1.01 -1.38
CA PHE A 199 -7.81 2.12 -0.49
C PHE A 199 -7.63 1.65 0.94
N VAL A 200 -6.76 2.31 1.71
CA VAL A 200 -6.48 1.98 3.11
C VAL A 200 -6.56 3.21 4.00
N TYR A 201 -6.98 3.01 5.24
CA TYR A 201 -6.86 4.01 6.30
C TYR A 201 -6.62 3.34 7.65
N VAL A 202 -5.92 4.03 8.53
CA VAL A 202 -5.66 3.58 9.91
C VAL A 202 -6.26 4.60 10.87
N THR A 203 -7.05 4.11 11.83
CA THR A 203 -7.62 4.89 12.93
C THR A 203 -6.99 4.50 14.27
N ALA A 204 -6.96 5.45 15.20
CA ALA A 204 -6.39 5.20 16.53
C ALA A 204 -7.26 4.27 17.38
N ASP A 205 -8.57 4.23 17.14
CA ASP A 205 -9.54 3.44 17.87
C ASP A 205 -10.72 3.01 16.98
N SER A 206 -11.63 2.21 17.53
CA SER A 206 -12.81 1.71 16.81
C SER A 206 -13.82 2.81 16.46
N ALA A 207 -13.95 3.86 17.27
CA ALA A 207 -14.84 4.98 16.96
C ALA A 207 -14.38 5.75 15.70
N GLY A 208 -13.08 5.67 15.39
CA GLY A 208 -12.54 6.23 14.15
C GLY A 208 -13.06 5.52 12.91
N ILE A 209 -13.32 4.21 12.96
CA ILE A 209 -13.94 3.46 11.86
C ILE A 209 -15.32 4.00 11.53
N ASP A 210 -16.16 4.20 12.56
CA ASP A 210 -17.50 4.77 12.38
C ASP A 210 -17.42 6.18 11.78
N LYS A 211 -16.55 7.03 12.32
CA LYS A 211 -16.37 8.41 11.81
C LYS A 211 -15.94 8.46 10.34
N VAL A 212 -15.06 7.56 9.90
CA VAL A 212 -14.68 7.48 8.48
C VAL A 212 -15.86 7.03 7.64
N GLY A 213 -16.57 5.97 8.07
CA GLY A 213 -17.75 5.45 7.38
C GLY A 213 -18.85 6.52 7.28
N ASP A 214 -19.21 7.16 8.37
CA ASP A 214 -20.24 8.21 8.41
C ASP A 214 -19.88 9.39 7.51
N ALA A 215 -18.63 9.84 7.53
CA ALA A 215 -18.20 10.97 6.70
C ALA A 215 -18.22 10.65 5.20
N ILE A 216 -17.81 9.44 4.81
CA ILE A 216 -17.87 8.99 3.41
C ILE A 216 -19.34 8.83 2.99
N ASN A 217 -20.19 8.22 3.81
CA ASN A 217 -21.62 8.07 3.51
C ASN A 217 -22.30 9.42 3.34
N ALA A 218 -22.04 10.38 4.23
CA ALA A 218 -22.59 11.73 4.13
C ALA A 218 -22.18 12.45 2.82
N GLU A 219 -20.95 12.23 2.35
CA GLU A 219 -20.49 12.76 1.06
C GLU A 219 -21.30 12.16 -0.12
N PHE A 220 -21.51 10.85 -0.10
CA PHE A 220 -22.31 10.19 -1.14
C PHE A 220 -23.80 10.60 -1.09
N GLU A 221 -24.35 10.79 0.12
CA GLU A 221 -25.73 11.26 0.30
C GLU A 221 -25.91 12.70 -0.20
N SER A 222 -24.93 13.56 0.00
CA SER A 222 -24.95 14.97 -0.46
C SER A 222 -24.68 15.12 -1.96
N HIS A 223 -24.14 14.08 -2.61
CA HIS A 223 -23.82 14.06 -4.04
C HIS A 223 -24.38 12.77 -4.71
N PRO A 224 -25.71 12.66 -4.93
CA PRO A 224 -26.32 11.43 -5.45
C PRO A 224 -25.74 10.95 -6.79
N GLU A 225 -25.25 11.88 -7.62
CA GLU A 225 -24.59 11.55 -8.88
C GLU A 225 -23.25 10.84 -8.68
N LEU A 226 -22.62 11.02 -7.52
CA LEU A 226 -21.32 10.45 -7.21
C LEU A 226 -21.37 8.91 -7.18
N GLU A 227 -22.40 8.34 -6.57
CA GLU A 227 -22.57 6.88 -6.53
C GLU A 227 -22.64 6.29 -7.94
N THR A 228 -23.47 6.91 -8.81
CA THR A 228 -23.60 6.47 -10.21
C THR A 228 -22.28 6.57 -10.95
N THR A 229 -21.56 7.69 -10.78
CA THR A 229 -20.27 7.92 -11.45
C THR A 229 -19.22 6.94 -10.93
N PHE A 230 -19.15 6.72 -9.62
CA PHE A 230 -18.24 5.76 -9.01
C PHE A 230 -18.50 4.32 -9.50
N ARG A 231 -19.76 3.87 -9.47
CA ARG A 231 -20.15 2.55 -9.97
C ARG A 231 -19.85 2.38 -11.46
N ALA A 232 -19.87 3.46 -12.25
CA ALA A 232 -19.47 3.42 -13.64
C ALA A 232 -17.98 3.10 -13.83
N THR A 233 -17.12 3.43 -12.86
CA THR A 233 -15.66 3.23 -12.94
C THR A 233 -15.20 1.86 -12.45
N VAL A 234 -16.00 1.16 -11.62
CA VAL A 234 -15.62 -0.10 -10.94
C VAL A 234 -16.37 -1.28 -11.58
N GLU A 235 -15.68 -2.43 -11.67
CA GLU A 235 -16.30 -3.70 -12.05
C GLU A 235 -17.43 -4.06 -11.06
N PRO A 236 -18.59 -4.58 -11.49
CA PRO A 236 -19.74 -4.84 -10.61
C PRO A 236 -19.46 -5.77 -9.43
N GLN A 237 -18.49 -6.69 -9.57
CA GLN A 237 -18.06 -7.63 -8.52
C GLN A 237 -16.60 -7.37 -8.12
N GLY A 238 -16.08 -6.22 -8.49
CA GLY A 238 -14.67 -5.85 -8.30
C GLY A 238 -14.39 -5.11 -7.00
N HIS A 239 -15.24 -5.25 -5.98
CA HIS A 239 -15.06 -4.58 -4.69
C HIS A 239 -15.05 -5.60 -3.55
N SER A 240 -14.10 -5.46 -2.65
CA SER A 240 -14.05 -6.20 -1.39
C SER A 240 -13.47 -5.32 -0.29
N ASP A 241 -14.08 -5.36 0.88
CA ASP A 241 -13.57 -4.65 2.06
C ASP A 241 -12.74 -5.56 2.95
N PHE A 242 -11.87 -4.94 3.73
CA PHE A 242 -11.15 -5.59 4.80
C PHE A 242 -11.16 -4.74 6.06
N LEU A 243 -11.11 -5.41 7.20
CA LEU A 243 -10.96 -4.79 8.52
C LEU A 243 -9.94 -5.59 9.31
N ALA A 244 -8.96 -4.89 9.87
CA ALA A 244 -7.89 -5.50 10.65
C ALA A 244 -7.60 -4.68 11.92
N ARG A 245 -7.01 -5.33 12.90
CA ARG A 245 -6.42 -4.68 14.07
C ARG A 245 -4.94 -4.41 13.79
N VAL A 246 -4.52 -3.18 13.98
CA VAL A 246 -3.10 -2.79 13.94
C VAL A 246 -2.43 -3.23 15.23
N GLY A 247 -1.32 -3.94 15.16
CA GLY A 247 -0.48 -4.27 16.29
C GLY A 247 0.45 -3.12 16.64
N ASN A 248 1.32 -2.79 15.71
CA ASN A 248 2.24 -1.66 15.81
C ASN A 248 2.31 -0.92 14.47
N MET A 249 2.49 0.38 14.52
CA MET A 249 2.79 1.21 13.36
C MET A 249 3.78 2.31 13.74
N VAL A 250 4.72 2.59 12.85
CA VAL A 250 5.67 3.69 12.97
C VAL A 250 5.68 4.45 11.65
N ASN A 251 5.52 5.77 11.73
CA ASN A 251 5.67 6.69 10.59
C ASN A 251 6.66 7.78 10.95
N LYS A 252 7.50 8.17 9.99
CA LYS A 252 8.52 9.23 10.14
C LYS A 252 8.03 10.58 9.66
#